data_9371fbb9ad7cc93f0985f137c46db1a3
#
_entry.id   9371fbb9ad7cc93f0985f137c46db1a3
#
_cell.length_a   1.000
_cell.length_b   1.000
_cell.length_c   1.000
_cell.angle_alpha   90.00
_cell.angle_beta   90.00
_cell.angle_gamma   90.00
#
_symmetry.space_group_name_H-M   'P 1'
#
loop_
_entity.id
_entity.type
_entity.pdbx_description
1 polymer ?
#
loop_
_entity_poly.entity_id
_entity_poly.type
_entity_poly.pdbx_seq_one_letter_code
_entity_poly.pdbx_strand_id
1 'polypeptide(L)'
;MLKTHGLLHFSLPVTDLDRSRKFYEGVLGLKPTTVNASEHGQWTEYEFGPYALAIGSAAGFKPSPDGCSAALEVENFDDAVAHLRAQNVTFRIEPMSTPICRMAMIFDPDGNSVCIHKRNPGR
;
A
#
# COMPACT_ATOMS: atom_id res chain seq x y z
N MET A 1 14.59 -25.09 -12.85
CA MET A 1 13.81 -24.37 -11.86
C MET A 1 14.54 -23.10 -11.44
N LEU A 2 13.82 -22.13 -10.94
CA LEU A 2 14.40 -20.88 -10.47
C LEU A 2 15.09 -21.07 -9.12
N LYS A 3 16.21 -20.37 -8.94
CA LYS A 3 16.87 -20.25 -7.63
C LYS A 3 16.56 -18.85 -7.11
N THR A 4 15.54 -18.72 -6.27
CA THR A 4 15.10 -17.45 -5.74
C THR A 4 15.77 -17.15 -4.41
N HIS A 5 16.09 -15.89 -4.17
CA HIS A 5 16.68 -15.41 -2.91
C HIS A 5 15.65 -14.79 -1.96
N GLY A 6 14.41 -14.68 -2.41
CA GLY A 6 13.33 -14.13 -1.62
C GLY A 6 12.40 -13.24 -2.42
N LEU A 7 11.59 -12.51 -1.70
CA LEU A 7 10.65 -11.56 -2.27
C LEU A 7 11.28 -10.18 -2.23
N LEU A 8 11.36 -9.50 -3.39
CA LEU A 8 11.99 -8.18 -3.48
C LEU A 8 11.02 -7.06 -3.08
N HIS A 9 9.88 -7.00 -3.75
CA HIS A 9 8.88 -5.96 -3.49
C HIS A 9 7.51 -6.39 -4.00
N PHE A 10 6.50 -5.65 -3.55
CA PHE A 10 5.18 -5.60 -4.17
C PHE A 10 5.06 -4.30 -4.93
N SER A 11 4.51 -4.35 -6.14
CA SER A 11 4.27 -3.13 -6.91
C SER A 11 2.79 -2.98 -7.25
N LEU A 12 2.30 -1.77 -7.13
CA LEU A 12 0.94 -1.39 -7.47
C LEU A 12 0.95 -0.46 -8.68
N PRO A 13 0.19 -0.77 -9.74
CA PRO A 13 0.06 0.14 -10.87
C PRO A 13 -0.69 1.41 -10.44
N VAL A 14 -0.20 2.56 -10.88
CA VAL A 14 -0.87 3.84 -10.67
C VAL A 14 -0.87 4.61 -11.98
N THR A 15 -1.80 5.55 -12.13
CA THR A 15 -1.94 6.32 -13.37
C THR A 15 -1.32 7.71 -13.29
N ASP A 16 -1.19 8.25 -12.08
CA ASP A 16 -0.63 9.57 -11.83
C ASP A 16 0.28 9.47 -10.61
N LEU A 17 1.58 9.40 -10.84
CA LEU A 17 2.53 9.16 -9.76
C LEU A 17 2.52 10.27 -8.71
N ASP A 18 2.42 11.53 -9.12
CA ASP A 18 2.38 12.66 -8.18
C ASP A 18 1.18 12.58 -7.26
N ARG A 19 0.01 12.25 -7.79
CA ARG A 19 -1.21 12.07 -7.01
C ARG A 19 -1.07 10.88 -6.06
N SER A 20 -0.53 9.77 -6.54
CA SER A 20 -0.34 8.57 -5.73
C SER A 20 0.68 8.82 -4.62
N ARG A 21 1.75 9.53 -4.90
CA ARG A 21 2.74 9.88 -3.88
C ARG A 21 2.14 10.73 -2.77
N LYS A 22 1.26 11.67 -3.11
CA LYS A 22 0.55 12.46 -2.09
C LYS A 22 -0.28 11.58 -1.18
N PHE A 23 -0.87 10.51 -1.71
CA PHE A 23 -1.61 9.55 -0.90
C PHE A 23 -0.66 8.70 -0.04
N TYR A 24 0.30 8.02 -0.64
CA TYR A 24 1.17 7.10 0.09
C TYR A 24 2.09 7.83 1.09
N GLU A 25 2.57 9.00 0.75
CA GLU A 25 3.44 9.80 1.62
C GLU A 25 2.66 10.73 2.53
N GLY A 26 1.68 11.46 1.99
CA GLY A 26 0.93 12.46 2.74
C GLY A 26 -0.15 11.88 3.63
N VAL A 27 -0.93 10.91 3.14
CA VAL A 27 -2.02 10.29 3.91
C VAL A 27 -1.52 9.12 4.72
N LEU A 28 -0.79 8.18 4.11
CA LEU A 28 -0.30 6.99 4.80
C LEU A 28 0.99 7.22 5.57
N GLY A 29 1.71 8.30 5.30
CA GLY A 29 2.92 8.63 6.03
C GLY A 29 4.15 7.82 5.67
N LEU A 30 4.15 7.17 4.51
CA LEU A 30 5.31 6.38 4.07
C LEU A 30 6.42 7.31 3.58
N LYS A 31 7.67 6.88 3.73
CA LYS A 31 8.84 7.67 3.30
C LYS A 31 9.47 7.02 2.09
N PRO A 32 9.61 7.75 0.97
CA PRO A 32 10.21 7.20 -0.23
C PRO A 32 11.71 6.98 -0.03
N THR A 33 12.19 5.85 -0.53
CA THR A 33 13.62 5.50 -0.51
C THR A 33 14.23 5.54 -1.91
N THR A 34 13.40 5.37 -2.93
CA THR A 34 13.82 5.43 -4.32
C THR A 34 12.75 6.14 -5.14
N VAL A 35 13.16 7.13 -5.91
CA VAL A 35 12.28 7.82 -6.86
C VAL A 35 13.04 7.92 -8.17
N ASN A 36 12.50 7.32 -9.23
CA ASN A 36 13.10 7.46 -10.54
C ASN A 36 12.07 7.54 -11.65
N ALA A 37 12.49 8.06 -12.79
CA ALA A 37 11.69 8.17 -13.98
C ALA A 37 12.57 7.82 -15.18
N SER A 38 11.98 7.14 -16.15
CA SER A 38 12.62 6.78 -17.39
C SER A 38 11.63 6.89 -18.53
N GLU A 39 12.08 6.65 -19.75
CA GLU A 39 11.19 6.58 -20.92
C GLU A 39 10.17 5.43 -20.81
N HIS A 40 10.45 4.44 -19.96
CA HIS A 40 9.58 3.28 -19.74
C HIS A 40 8.54 3.51 -18.64
N GLY A 41 8.63 4.60 -17.88
CA GLY A 41 7.69 4.93 -16.82
C GLY A 41 8.33 5.59 -15.61
N GLN A 42 7.52 5.73 -14.57
CA GLN A 42 7.89 6.36 -13.31
C GLN A 42 7.72 5.36 -12.17
N TRP A 43 8.56 5.48 -11.15
CA TRP A 43 8.69 4.47 -10.11
C TRP A 43 9.06 5.11 -8.78
N THR A 44 8.38 4.70 -7.70
CA THR A 44 8.72 5.11 -6.33
C THR A 44 8.64 3.90 -5.43
N GLU A 45 9.64 3.74 -4.55
CA GLU A 45 9.69 2.65 -3.58
C GLU A 45 9.67 3.17 -2.16
N TYR A 46 9.00 2.43 -1.30
CA TYR A 46 8.93 2.65 0.15
C TYR A 46 9.43 1.38 0.82
N GLU A 47 10.55 1.45 1.54
CA GLU A 47 11.17 0.27 2.15
C GLU A 47 10.62 -0.03 3.54
N PHE A 48 10.44 -1.33 3.81
CA PHE A 48 10.02 -1.87 5.10
C PHE A 48 10.98 -3.03 5.42
N GLY A 49 12.13 -2.72 6.03
CA GLY A 49 13.15 -3.73 6.27
C GLY A 49 13.63 -4.37 4.97
N PRO A 50 13.56 -5.70 4.83
CA PRO A 50 14.02 -6.37 3.62
C PRO A 50 13.05 -6.29 2.43
N TYR A 51 11.86 -5.72 2.64
CA TYR A 51 10.81 -5.65 1.62
C TYR A 51 10.54 -4.21 1.22
N ALA A 52 9.92 -4.03 0.08
CA ALA A 52 9.49 -2.72 -0.36
C ALA A 52 8.08 -2.77 -0.94
N LEU A 53 7.34 -1.69 -0.75
CA LEU A 53 6.15 -1.39 -1.51
C LEU A 53 6.55 -0.41 -2.61
N ALA A 54 6.18 -0.70 -3.84
CA ALA A 54 6.46 0.18 -4.96
C ALA A 54 5.16 0.63 -5.62
N ILE A 55 5.16 1.85 -6.11
CA ILE A 55 4.11 2.33 -7.00
C ILE A 55 4.75 2.72 -8.32
N GLY A 56 4.12 2.35 -9.42
CA GLY A 56 4.70 2.56 -10.74
C GLY A 56 3.65 2.92 -11.78
N SER A 57 4.01 3.84 -12.66
CA SER A 57 3.19 4.24 -13.78
C SER A 57 3.94 3.89 -15.06
N ALA A 58 3.42 2.94 -15.83
CA ALA A 58 4.00 2.49 -17.09
C ALA A 58 2.90 2.00 -18.02
N ALA A 59 3.18 2.04 -19.31
CA ALA A 59 2.25 1.53 -20.31
C ALA A 59 1.95 0.05 -20.08
N GLY A 60 0.68 -0.31 -20.08
CA GLY A 60 0.25 -1.70 -19.86
C GLY A 60 0.00 -2.07 -18.42
N PHE A 61 0.43 -1.25 -17.45
CA PHE A 61 0.08 -1.44 -16.05
C PHE A 61 -1.25 -0.74 -15.76
N LYS A 62 -2.23 -1.52 -15.29
CA LYS A 62 -3.56 -0.99 -14.98
C LYS A 62 -3.90 -1.24 -13.53
N PRO A 63 -4.32 -0.20 -12.78
CA PRO A 63 -4.82 -0.37 -11.41
C PRO A 63 -6.01 -1.31 -11.36
N SER A 64 -6.14 -2.04 -10.26
CA SER A 64 -7.27 -2.93 -10.03
C SER A 64 -7.48 -3.13 -8.53
N PRO A 65 -8.73 -3.09 -8.05
CA PRO A 65 -9.03 -3.42 -6.66
C PRO A 65 -8.87 -4.92 -6.37
N ASP A 66 -8.85 -5.75 -7.39
CA ASP A 66 -8.83 -7.21 -7.27
C ASP A 66 -7.45 -7.81 -7.56
N GLY A 67 -6.44 -6.99 -7.80
CA GLY A 67 -5.06 -7.44 -7.92
C GLY A 67 -4.44 -7.75 -6.56
N CYS A 68 -3.12 -7.90 -6.54
CA CYS A 68 -2.40 -8.00 -5.28
C CYS A 68 -2.63 -6.76 -4.44
N SER A 69 -2.74 -6.93 -3.13
CA SER A 69 -2.81 -5.81 -2.21
C SER A 69 -1.63 -5.84 -1.24
N ALA A 70 -1.22 -4.65 -0.81
CA ALA A 70 -0.24 -4.53 0.27
C ALA A 70 -0.98 -4.50 1.60
N ALA A 71 -0.50 -5.25 2.58
CA ALA A 71 -1.00 -5.18 3.95
C ALA A 71 0.02 -4.45 4.80
N LEU A 72 -0.38 -3.34 5.40
CA LEU A 72 0.47 -2.52 6.25
C LEU A 72 0.15 -2.79 7.70
N GLU A 73 1.13 -3.27 8.45
CA GLU A 73 0.97 -3.45 9.89
C GLU A 73 1.13 -2.11 10.59
N VAL A 74 0.13 -1.69 11.36
CA VAL A 74 0.12 -0.41 12.06
C VAL A 74 0.30 -0.61 13.56
N GLU A 75 0.84 0.40 14.24
CA GLU A 75 1.01 0.34 15.68
C GLU A 75 -0.32 0.39 16.43
N ASN A 76 -1.20 1.30 16.01
CA ASN A 76 -2.50 1.53 16.65
C ASN A 76 -3.60 1.53 15.58
N PHE A 77 -4.42 0.50 15.60
CA PHE A 77 -5.44 0.32 14.58
C PHE A 77 -6.54 1.40 14.65
N ASP A 78 -7.00 1.73 15.84
CA ASP A 78 -8.07 2.72 16.00
C ASP A 78 -7.62 4.11 15.55
N ASP A 79 -6.38 4.50 15.90
CA ASP A 79 -5.81 5.76 15.45
C ASP A 79 -5.64 5.79 13.93
N ALA A 80 -5.19 4.69 13.34
CA ALA A 80 -5.05 4.59 11.90
C ALA A 80 -6.39 4.77 11.19
N VAL A 81 -7.43 4.09 11.65
CA VAL A 81 -8.78 4.21 11.08
C VAL A 81 -9.32 5.63 11.22
N ALA A 82 -9.17 6.24 12.39
CA ALA A 82 -9.62 7.61 12.63
C ALA A 82 -8.91 8.59 11.70
N HIS A 83 -7.62 8.43 11.52
CA HIS A 83 -6.82 9.27 10.61
C HIS A 83 -7.31 9.13 9.17
N LEU A 84 -7.53 7.91 8.71
CA LEU A 84 -7.99 7.67 7.34
C LEU A 84 -9.37 8.27 7.10
N ARG A 85 -10.27 8.17 8.06
CA ARG A 85 -11.59 8.81 7.95
C ARG A 85 -11.48 10.33 7.90
N ALA A 86 -10.60 10.91 8.71
CA ALA A 86 -10.36 12.36 8.70
C ALA A 86 -9.78 12.83 7.36
N GLN A 87 -9.08 11.97 6.65
CA GLN A 87 -8.53 12.26 5.33
C GLN A 87 -9.49 11.90 4.18
N ASN A 88 -10.73 11.52 4.50
CA ASN A 88 -11.76 11.15 3.52
C ASN A 88 -11.36 9.97 2.63
N VAL A 89 -10.59 9.04 3.16
CA VAL A 89 -10.22 7.82 2.43
C VAL A 89 -11.43 6.91 2.34
N THR A 90 -11.64 6.33 1.17
CA THR A 90 -12.74 5.39 0.95
C THR A 90 -12.34 3.99 1.40
N PHE A 91 -13.16 3.36 2.22
CA PHE A 91 -12.95 1.99 2.67
C PHE A 91 -13.62 1.01 1.70
N ARG A 92 -12.87 0.00 1.31
CA ARG A 92 -13.40 -1.14 0.55
C ARG A 92 -14.01 -2.17 1.50
N ILE A 93 -13.32 -2.42 2.61
CA ILE A 93 -13.81 -3.28 3.70
C ILE A 93 -13.70 -2.47 4.97
N GLU A 94 -14.85 -2.24 5.62
CA GLU A 94 -14.89 -1.53 6.90
C GLU A 94 -14.13 -2.31 7.97
N PRO A 95 -13.64 -1.63 9.03
CA PRO A 95 -12.91 -2.29 10.09
C PRO A 95 -13.62 -3.52 10.63
N MET A 96 -12.87 -4.61 10.75
CA MET A 96 -13.37 -5.87 11.27
C MET A 96 -12.32 -6.56 12.14
N SER A 97 -12.79 -7.45 12.99
CA SER A 97 -11.93 -8.23 13.88
C SER A 97 -12.03 -9.71 13.53
N THR A 98 -10.91 -10.39 13.61
CA THR A 98 -10.81 -11.86 13.51
C THR A 98 -10.19 -12.38 14.81
N PRO A 99 -10.14 -13.71 15.02
CA PRO A 99 -9.46 -14.24 16.21
C PRO A 99 -7.98 -13.87 16.32
N ILE A 100 -7.33 -13.50 15.22
CA ILE A 100 -5.89 -13.23 15.20
C ILE A 100 -5.51 -11.78 14.89
N CYS A 101 -6.45 -10.97 14.41
CA CYS A 101 -6.12 -9.60 13.99
C CYS A 101 -7.34 -8.69 13.92
N ARG A 102 -7.05 -7.42 13.72
CA ARG A 102 -8.03 -6.42 13.24
C ARG A 102 -7.55 -5.92 11.89
N MET A 103 -8.47 -5.71 10.98
CA MET A 103 -8.12 -5.25 9.64
C MET A 103 -9.21 -4.38 9.02
N ALA A 104 -8.81 -3.63 8.02
CA ALA A 104 -9.70 -2.90 7.11
C ALA A 104 -9.02 -2.87 5.75
N MET A 105 -9.76 -2.64 4.70
CA MET A 105 -9.19 -2.36 3.39
C MET A 105 -9.63 -1.00 2.91
N ILE A 106 -8.72 -0.28 2.33
CA ILE A 106 -8.97 1.04 1.75
C ILE A 106 -8.61 1.01 0.26
N PHE A 107 -9.12 2.00 -0.47
CA PHE A 107 -8.71 2.25 -1.84
C PHE A 107 -7.65 3.33 -1.86
N ASP A 108 -6.64 3.16 -2.72
CA ASP A 108 -5.77 4.27 -3.09
C ASP A 108 -6.47 5.15 -4.15
N PRO A 109 -5.87 6.26 -4.60
CA PRO A 109 -6.51 7.15 -5.58
C PRO A 109 -6.87 6.50 -6.91
N ASP A 110 -6.22 5.40 -7.28
CA ASP A 110 -6.49 4.67 -8.52
C ASP A 110 -7.44 3.49 -8.32
N GLY A 111 -7.91 3.26 -7.09
CA GLY A 111 -8.77 2.13 -6.78
C GLY A 111 -8.03 0.83 -6.48
N ASN A 112 -6.72 0.86 -6.30
CA ASN A 112 -5.99 -0.30 -5.78
C ASN A 112 -6.36 -0.52 -4.32
N SER A 113 -6.38 -1.77 -3.88
CA SER A 113 -6.70 -2.11 -2.50
C SER A 113 -5.44 -2.12 -1.63
N VAL A 114 -5.52 -1.49 -0.47
CA VAL A 114 -4.47 -1.51 0.56
C VAL A 114 -5.10 -1.99 1.86
N CYS A 115 -4.50 -2.98 2.49
CA CYS A 115 -4.98 -3.51 3.77
C CYS A 115 -4.28 -2.79 4.91
N ILE A 116 -5.07 -2.36 5.89
CA ILE A 116 -4.57 -1.84 7.16
C ILE A 116 -4.79 -2.94 8.19
N HIS A 117 -3.75 -3.33 8.88
CA HIS A 117 -3.73 -4.55 9.67
C HIS A 117 -3.07 -4.32 11.02
N LYS A 118 -3.62 -4.96 12.05
CA LYS A 118 -2.99 -5.04 13.36
C LYS A 118 -3.16 -6.46 13.89
N ARG A 119 -2.03 -7.13 14.08
CA ARG A 119 -2.02 -8.45 14.68
C ARG A 119 -2.41 -8.35 16.16
N ASN A 120 -3.26 -9.25 16.63
CA ASN A 120 -3.60 -9.31 18.05
C ASN A 120 -2.38 -9.71 18.87
N PRO A 121 -2.25 -9.22 20.12
CA PRO A 121 -1.12 -9.61 20.98
C PRO A 121 -0.96 -11.13 21.07
N GLY A 122 0.26 -11.62 20.93
CA GLY A 122 0.57 -13.04 21.02
C GLY A 122 0.25 -13.87 19.78
N ARG A 123 -0.11 -13.22 18.68
CA ARG A 123 -0.47 -13.93 17.44
C ARG A 123 0.55 -13.77 16.32
#